data_5378755d4f21a13d06dcab08cae0a7de
#
_entry.id   5378755d4f21a13d06dcab08cae0a7de
#
_cell.length_a   1.000
_cell.length_b   1.000
_cell.length_c   1.000
_cell.angle_alpha   90.00
_cell.angle_beta   90.00
_cell.angle_gamma   90.00
#
_symmetry.space_group_name_H-M   'P 1'
#
loop_
_entity.id
_entity.type
_entity.pdbx_description
1 polymer ?
#
loop_
_entity_poly.entity_id
_entity_poly.type
_entity_poly.pdbx_seq_one_letter_code
_entity_poly.pdbx_strand_id
1 'polypeptide(L)'
;MILDSFNLQGKVALITGCDTGLGQGMAVGLAEAGCDIVGVNIVEPKETIEKVTATGRRFLSLTADMSDISGHAALVEKAVAELGKVDILINNAGIIRREDAIEFSEKNWDDVMNLNIKSVFFMSQTVARQFIKQGHGGKIINIASMLSFQGGIRVPSYTASKSAVMGITRLMANEWAQHNINVNAIAPGYMATNNTQQLRADQDRSKEILDRIPAGRWGLPQDLQGPAVFLASSASDYINGYTIAVDGGWLAR
;
A
#
# COMPACT_ATOMS: atom_id res chain seq x y z
N MET A 1 -19.52 -11.85 -16.85
CA MET A 1 -19.23 -10.64 -17.72
C MET A 1 -17.87 -10.08 -17.34
N ILE A 2 -17.28 -9.17 -18.12
CA ILE A 2 -15.94 -8.63 -17.78
C ILE A 2 -15.89 -7.98 -16.39
N LEU A 3 -16.96 -7.33 -15.96
CA LEU A 3 -17.01 -6.70 -14.63
C LEU A 3 -16.96 -7.71 -13.47
N ASP A 4 -17.34 -8.96 -13.70
CA ASP A 4 -17.26 -10.02 -12.67
C ASP A 4 -15.82 -10.31 -12.27
N SER A 5 -14.85 -10.05 -13.16
CA SER A 5 -13.42 -10.21 -12.86
C SER A 5 -12.89 -9.20 -11.82
N PHE A 6 -13.62 -8.11 -11.57
CA PHE A 6 -13.29 -7.12 -10.54
C PHE A 6 -13.96 -7.38 -9.19
N ASN A 7 -14.84 -8.39 -9.13
CA ASN A 7 -15.58 -8.74 -7.92
C ASN A 7 -14.65 -9.36 -6.87
N LEU A 8 -14.66 -8.82 -5.66
CA LEU A 8 -13.90 -9.30 -4.51
C LEU A 8 -14.77 -9.96 -3.44
N GLN A 9 -16.02 -10.32 -3.78
CA GLN A 9 -16.94 -10.97 -2.86
C GLN A 9 -16.32 -12.22 -2.24
N GLY A 10 -16.33 -12.27 -0.89
CA GLY A 10 -15.79 -13.39 -0.13
C GLY A 10 -14.25 -13.41 -0.05
N LYS A 11 -13.55 -12.39 -0.54
CA LYS A 11 -12.11 -12.21 -0.33
C LYS A 11 -11.83 -11.49 1.01
N VAL A 12 -10.63 -11.69 1.55
CA VAL A 12 -10.13 -11.05 2.76
C VAL A 12 -8.83 -10.31 2.43
N ALA A 13 -8.80 -9.00 2.67
CA ALA A 13 -7.62 -8.17 2.47
C ALA A 13 -7.02 -7.73 3.80
N LEU A 14 -5.72 -7.95 3.98
CA LEU A 14 -4.93 -7.40 5.06
C LEU A 14 -4.24 -6.12 4.56
N ILE A 15 -4.48 -5.00 5.25
CA ILE A 15 -3.98 -3.68 4.85
C ILE A 15 -3.25 -3.05 6.02
N THR A 16 -2.00 -2.66 5.82
CA THR A 16 -1.21 -1.97 6.84
C THR A 16 -1.35 -0.45 6.70
N GLY A 17 -1.56 0.27 7.82
CA GLY A 17 -1.68 1.73 7.84
C GLY A 17 -2.92 2.23 7.10
N CYS A 18 -4.10 1.70 7.43
CA CYS A 18 -5.38 2.11 6.83
C CYS A 18 -6.25 2.97 7.74
N ASP A 19 -5.66 3.60 8.77
CA ASP A 19 -6.36 4.50 9.68
C ASP A 19 -6.80 5.80 8.99
N THR A 20 -6.02 6.29 8.03
CA THR A 20 -6.30 7.53 7.29
C THR A 20 -5.75 7.46 5.85
N GLY A 21 -6.01 8.49 5.06
CA GLY A 21 -5.34 8.76 3.79
C GLY A 21 -5.47 7.63 2.76
N LEU A 22 -4.34 7.26 2.15
CA LEU A 22 -4.33 6.30 1.03
C LEU A 22 -4.79 4.91 1.46
N GLY A 23 -4.33 4.45 2.63
CA GLY A 23 -4.72 3.15 3.17
C GLY A 23 -6.22 3.07 3.46
N GLN A 24 -6.80 4.12 4.04
CA GLN A 24 -8.26 4.22 4.25
C GLN A 24 -8.99 4.18 2.90
N GLY A 25 -8.56 4.99 1.91
CA GLY A 25 -9.18 5.00 0.59
C GLY A 25 -9.19 3.61 -0.05
N MET A 26 -8.05 2.91 -0.04
CA MET A 26 -7.96 1.55 -0.59
C MET A 26 -8.81 0.54 0.18
N ALA A 27 -8.85 0.62 1.53
CA ALA A 27 -9.67 -0.27 2.36
C ALA A 27 -11.16 -0.12 2.01
N VAL A 28 -11.64 1.12 1.86
CA VAL A 28 -13.03 1.41 1.47
C VAL A 28 -13.32 0.87 0.06
N GLY A 29 -12.45 1.16 -0.92
CA GLY A 29 -12.65 0.67 -2.29
C GLY A 29 -12.68 -0.86 -2.40
N LEU A 30 -11.82 -1.58 -1.65
CA LEU A 30 -11.87 -3.05 -1.59
C LEU A 30 -13.16 -3.54 -0.93
N ALA A 31 -13.63 -2.87 0.13
CA ALA A 31 -14.88 -3.23 0.80
C ALA A 31 -16.10 -3.00 -0.11
N GLU A 32 -16.15 -1.90 -0.85
CA GLU A 32 -17.18 -1.63 -1.88
C GLU A 32 -17.18 -2.69 -2.99
N ALA A 33 -16.01 -3.25 -3.32
CA ALA A 33 -15.88 -4.37 -4.26
C ALA A 33 -16.22 -5.75 -3.66
N GLY A 34 -16.57 -5.81 -2.36
CA GLY A 34 -17.06 -7.03 -1.69
C GLY A 34 -16.06 -7.72 -0.75
N CYS A 35 -14.91 -7.11 -0.47
CA CYS A 35 -13.85 -7.69 0.34
C CYS A 35 -14.05 -7.41 1.84
N ASP A 36 -13.83 -8.39 2.71
CA ASP A 36 -13.67 -8.17 4.14
C ASP A 36 -12.26 -7.64 4.43
N ILE A 37 -12.10 -6.78 5.44
CA ILE A 37 -10.87 -6.04 5.70
C ILE A 37 -10.25 -6.44 7.05
N VAL A 38 -8.96 -6.68 7.06
CA VAL A 38 -8.10 -6.70 8.25
C VAL A 38 -7.22 -5.45 8.20
N GLY A 39 -7.44 -4.52 9.10
CA GLY A 39 -6.64 -3.31 9.22
C GLY A 39 -5.58 -3.46 10.31
N VAL A 40 -4.29 -3.33 9.96
CA VAL A 40 -3.18 -3.31 10.93
C VAL A 40 -2.65 -1.89 11.06
N ASN A 41 -2.82 -1.29 12.25
CA ASN A 41 -2.49 0.12 12.50
C ASN A 41 -1.83 0.27 13.88
N ILE A 42 -1.14 1.39 14.11
CA ILE A 42 -0.63 1.75 15.44
C ILE A 42 -1.70 2.37 16.35
N VAL A 43 -2.81 2.82 15.75
CA VAL A 43 -3.98 3.39 16.45
C VAL A 43 -5.24 2.74 15.90
N GLU A 44 -6.33 2.78 16.68
CA GLU A 44 -7.61 2.26 16.20
C GLU A 44 -8.17 3.11 15.05
N PRO A 45 -8.47 2.52 13.89
CA PRO A 45 -8.90 3.24 12.69
C PRO A 45 -10.42 3.48 12.66
N LYS A 46 -10.97 4.21 13.64
CA LYS A 46 -12.43 4.35 13.87
C LYS A 46 -13.21 4.74 12.62
N GLU A 47 -12.77 5.80 11.94
CA GLU A 47 -13.45 6.27 10.73
C GLU A 47 -13.42 5.24 9.58
N THR A 48 -12.31 4.49 9.46
CA THR A 48 -12.20 3.44 8.44
C THR A 48 -13.11 2.26 8.76
N ILE A 49 -13.22 1.88 10.05
CA ILE A 49 -14.16 0.84 10.51
C ILE A 49 -15.59 1.23 10.13
N GLU A 50 -16.01 2.47 10.44
CA GLU A 50 -17.34 2.97 10.10
C GLU A 50 -17.61 2.93 8.59
N LYS A 51 -16.68 3.41 7.77
CA LYS A 51 -16.81 3.43 6.31
C LYS A 51 -16.88 2.03 5.71
N VAL A 52 -16.04 1.10 6.16
CA VAL A 52 -16.03 -0.29 5.66
C VAL A 52 -17.30 -1.03 6.10
N THR A 53 -17.70 -0.91 7.37
CA THR A 53 -18.91 -1.60 7.86
C THR A 53 -20.19 -1.07 7.24
N ALA A 54 -20.23 0.21 6.85
CA ALA A 54 -21.34 0.80 6.10
C ALA A 54 -21.55 0.13 4.72
N THR A 55 -20.52 -0.51 4.14
CA THR A 55 -20.66 -1.30 2.90
C THR A 55 -21.23 -2.72 3.14
N GLY A 56 -21.48 -3.08 4.40
CA GLY A 56 -21.92 -4.43 4.80
C GLY A 56 -20.75 -5.44 4.88
N ARG A 57 -19.50 -4.99 4.85
CA ARG A 57 -18.31 -5.85 5.00
C ARG A 57 -17.79 -5.85 6.42
N ARG A 58 -17.09 -6.95 6.78
CA ARG A 58 -16.47 -7.07 8.10
C ARG A 58 -15.16 -6.29 8.14
N PHE A 59 -14.86 -5.72 9.28
CA PHE A 59 -13.57 -5.11 9.57
C PHE A 59 -12.97 -5.72 10.84
N LEU A 60 -11.79 -6.32 10.73
CA LEU A 60 -10.98 -6.77 11.87
C LEU A 60 -9.89 -5.74 12.14
N SER A 61 -9.93 -5.08 13.31
CA SER A 61 -8.89 -4.15 13.73
C SER A 61 -7.80 -4.87 14.51
N LEU A 62 -6.54 -4.74 14.06
CA LEU A 62 -5.35 -5.23 14.75
C LEU A 62 -4.42 -4.05 15.04
N THR A 63 -3.91 -3.97 16.27
CA THR A 63 -2.95 -2.93 16.66
C THR A 63 -1.54 -3.50 16.70
N ALA A 64 -0.63 -2.93 15.89
CA ALA A 64 0.77 -3.30 15.88
C ALA A 64 1.63 -2.19 15.25
N ASP A 65 2.88 -2.10 15.70
CA ASP A 65 3.94 -1.37 14.99
C ASP A 65 4.55 -2.29 13.94
N MET A 66 4.33 -1.95 12.66
CA MET A 66 4.84 -2.76 11.55
C MET A 66 6.38 -2.76 11.43
N SER A 67 7.09 -1.84 12.09
CA SER A 67 8.56 -1.86 12.15
C SER A 67 9.10 -3.02 13.00
N ASP A 68 8.29 -3.55 13.93
CA ASP A 68 8.59 -4.78 14.66
C ASP A 68 8.13 -6.01 13.86
N ILE A 69 9.06 -6.59 13.12
CA ILE A 69 8.79 -7.76 12.28
C ILE A 69 8.48 -9.04 13.07
N SER A 70 8.81 -9.09 14.36
CA SER A 70 8.60 -10.29 15.21
C SER A 70 7.12 -10.63 15.38
N GLY A 71 6.24 -9.61 15.31
CA GLY A 71 4.79 -9.75 15.43
C GLY A 71 4.06 -10.18 14.15
N HIS A 72 4.69 -10.14 12.98
CA HIS A 72 4.00 -10.32 11.69
C HIS A 72 3.27 -11.67 11.57
N ALA A 73 3.88 -12.76 12.04
CA ALA A 73 3.26 -14.09 11.99
C ALA A 73 1.97 -14.14 12.81
N ALA A 74 1.99 -13.62 14.02
CA ALA A 74 0.82 -13.59 14.91
C ALA A 74 -0.34 -12.75 14.33
N LEU A 75 -0.04 -11.65 13.60
CA LEU A 75 -1.06 -10.84 12.92
C LEU A 75 -1.78 -11.65 11.83
N VAL A 76 -1.02 -12.39 11.01
CA VAL A 76 -1.59 -13.22 9.94
C VAL A 76 -2.39 -14.39 10.52
N GLU A 77 -1.87 -15.06 11.55
CA GLU A 77 -2.58 -16.14 12.26
C GLU A 77 -3.90 -15.66 12.83
N LYS A 78 -3.92 -14.48 13.48
CA LYS A 78 -5.13 -13.89 14.02
C LYS A 78 -6.13 -13.51 12.91
N ALA A 79 -5.69 -12.95 11.80
CA ALA A 79 -6.53 -12.67 10.65
C ALA A 79 -7.20 -13.93 10.12
N VAL A 80 -6.44 -15.03 9.98
CA VAL A 80 -6.96 -16.33 9.54
C VAL A 80 -7.92 -16.94 10.54
N ALA A 81 -7.64 -16.85 11.85
CA ALA A 81 -8.50 -17.38 12.89
C ALA A 81 -9.88 -16.69 12.90
N GLU A 82 -9.93 -15.38 12.70
CA GLU A 82 -11.15 -14.57 12.78
C GLU A 82 -11.94 -14.51 11.44
N LEU A 83 -11.24 -14.46 10.31
CA LEU A 83 -11.87 -14.30 8.99
C LEU A 83 -11.71 -15.52 8.07
N GLY A 84 -11.03 -16.57 8.53
CA GLY A 84 -10.89 -17.86 7.85
C GLY A 84 -9.73 -17.95 6.85
N LYS A 85 -9.27 -16.81 6.33
CA LYS A 85 -8.20 -16.74 5.31
C LYS A 85 -7.64 -15.34 5.16
N VAL A 86 -6.59 -15.21 4.35
CA VAL A 86 -6.13 -13.96 3.74
C VAL A 86 -5.96 -14.22 2.24
N ASP A 87 -6.51 -13.38 1.37
CA ASP A 87 -6.39 -13.48 -0.09
C ASP A 87 -5.54 -12.35 -0.68
N ILE A 88 -5.50 -11.19 0.00
CA ILE A 88 -4.88 -9.96 -0.49
C ILE A 88 -4.06 -9.34 0.63
N LEU A 89 -2.85 -8.87 0.31
CA LEU A 89 -2.04 -8.02 1.18
C LEU A 89 -1.82 -6.67 0.51
N ILE A 90 -2.08 -5.57 1.24
CA ILE A 90 -1.63 -4.23 0.85
C ILE A 90 -0.63 -3.71 1.87
N ASN A 91 0.64 -3.63 1.47
CA ASN A 91 1.70 -2.99 2.23
C ASN A 91 1.65 -1.48 2.00
N ASN A 92 0.88 -0.77 2.82
CA ASN A 92 0.71 0.68 2.72
C ASN A 92 1.38 1.46 3.86
N ALA A 93 1.52 0.89 5.05
CA ALA A 93 2.18 1.56 6.17
C ALA A 93 3.56 2.10 5.76
N GLY A 94 3.81 3.35 6.08
CA GLY A 94 5.06 3.99 5.72
C GLY A 94 5.17 5.40 6.29
N ILE A 95 6.40 5.84 6.48
CA ILE A 95 6.74 7.17 6.98
C ILE A 95 7.71 7.88 6.05
N ILE A 96 7.79 9.18 6.21
CA ILE A 96 8.76 10.04 5.54
C ILE A 96 9.49 10.88 6.60
N ARG A 97 10.81 11.02 6.45
CA ARG A 97 11.65 11.94 7.21
C ARG A 97 12.27 12.95 6.24
N ARG A 98 12.27 14.22 6.62
CA ARG A 98 12.72 15.32 5.75
C ARG A 98 13.86 16.06 6.41
N GLU A 99 15.05 15.93 5.84
CA GLU A 99 16.29 16.57 6.27
C GLU A 99 17.22 16.66 5.06
N ASP A 100 18.13 17.63 5.05
CA ASP A 100 19.09 17.74 3.96
C ASP A 100 20.02 16.52 3.95
N ALA A 101 20.33 16.00 2.76
CA ALA A 101 21.02 14.72 2.62
C ALA A 101 22.39 14.70 3.31
N ILE A 102 23.08 15.85 3.37
CA ILE A 102 24.39 15.99 4.01
C ILE A 102 24.32 15.92 5.55
N GLU A 103 23.18 16.25 6.14
CA GLU A 103 22.94 16.26 7.59
C GLU A 103 22.01 15.12 8.04
N PHE A 104 21.61 14.23 7.11
CA PHE A 104 20.59 13.22 7.37
C PHE A 104 21.05 12.21 8.41
N SER A 105 20.31 12.12 9.54
CA SER A 105 20.71 11.28 10.66
C SER A 105 20.50 9.79 10.38
N GLU A 106 21.37 8.94 10.95
CA GLU A 106 21.24 7.46 10.91
C GLU A 106 19.88 7.02 11.48
N LYS A 107 19.45 7.64 12.59
CA LYS A 107 18.14 7.34 13.18
C LYS A 107 16.99 7.57 12.19
N ASN A 108 16.97 8.69 11.48
CA ASN A 108 15.94 8.99 10.48
C ASN A 108 16.02 8.03 9.28
N TRP A 109 17.23 7.58 8.95
CA TRP A 109 17.44 6.56 7.93
C TRP A 109 16.83 5.22 8.36
N ASP A 110 17.18 4.72 9.53
CA ASP A 110 16.74 3.43 10.06
C ASP A 110 15.23 3.39 10.31
N ASP A 111 14.66 4.45 10.88
CA ASP A 111 13.20 4.57 11.07
C ASP A 111 12.45 4.31 9.75
N VAL A 112 12.90 4.95 8.67
CA VAL A 112 12.26 4.81 7.35
C VAL A 112 12.54 3.44 6.72
N MET A 113 13.79 2.97 6.77
CA MET A 113 14.16 1.69 6.15
C MET A 113 13.50 0.51 6.87
N ASN A 114 13.40 0.54 8.18
CA ASN A 114 12.74 -0.51 8.95
C ASN A 114 11.25 -0.61 8.61
N LEU A 115 10.53 0.50 8.50
CA LEU A 115 9.09 0.47 8.19
C LEU A 115 8.82 0.32 6.70
N ASN A 116 9.48 1.13 5.84
CA ASN A 116 9.09 1.24 4.44
C ASN A 116 9.61 0.09 3.55
N ILE A 117 10.64 -0.65 3.99
CA ILE A 117 11.21 -1.73 3.17
C ILE A 117 11.37 -3.05 3.93
N LYS A 118 11.99 -3.05 5.12
CA LYS A 118 12.17 -4.27 5.90
C LYS A 118 10.83 -4.90 6.28
N SER A 119 9.93 -4.11 6.84
CA SER A 119 8.56 -4.53 7.17
C SER A 119 7.81 -5.05 5.92
N VAL A 120 7.87 -4.33 4.81
CA VAL A 120 7.21 -4.72 3.55
C VAL A 120 7.66 -6.10 3.07
N PHE A 121 8.97 -6.35 3.08
CA PHE A 121 9.50 -7.65 2.66
C PHE A 121 9.04 -8.78 3.59
N PHE A 122 9.23 -8.63 4.91
CA PHE A 122 8.92 -9.70 5.87
C PHE A 122 7.41 -9.93 6.05
N MET A 123 6.59 -8.89 5.92
CA MET A 123 5.13 -9.07 5.91
C MET A 123 4.68 -9.80 4.64
N SER A 124 5.23 -9.43 3.47
CA SER A 124 4.98 -10.14 2.21
C SER A 124 5.39 -11.61 2.29
N GLN A 125 6.57 -11.91 2.88
CA GLN A 125 7.05 -13.27 3.08
C GLN A 125 6.11 -14.08 3.98
N THR A 126 5.64 -13.47 5.08
CA THR A 126 4.72 -14.13 6.01
C THR A 126 3.38 -14.46 5.35
N VAL A 127 2.81 -13.50 4.62
CA VAL A 127 1.55 -13.70 3.91
C VAL A 127 1.72 -14.68 2.72
N ALA A 128 2.84 -14.64 2.01
CA ALA A 128 3.11 -15.61 0.94
C ALA A 128 3.16 -17.05 1.45
N ARG A 129 3.77 -17.28 2.62
CA ARG A 129 3.73 -18.62 3.29
C ARG A 129 2.28 -19.03 3.60
N GLN A 130 1.44 -18.10 4.04
CA GLN A 130 0.03 -18.37 4.28
C GLN A 130 -0.73 -18.67 2.98
N PHE A 131 -0.48 -17.94 1.89
CA PHE A 131 -1.07 -18.22 0.57
C PHE A 131 -0.70 -19.61 0.06
N ILE A 132 0.55 -20.02 0.19
CA ILE A 132 1.03 -21.35 -0.17
C ILE A 132 0.32 -22.43 0.69
N LYS A 133 0.22 -22.19 2.00
CA LYS A 133 -0.48 -23.11 2.92
C LYS A 133 -1.97 -23.25 2.57
N GLN A 134 -2.64 -22.17 2.15
CA GLN A 134 -4.03 -22.17 1.70
C GLN A 134 -4.24 -22.86 0.34
N GLY A 135 -3.20 -22.94 -0.51
CA GLY A 135 -3.21 -23.69 -1.78
C GLY A 135 -3.87 -22.99 -2.96
N HIS A 136 -4.29 -21.74 -2.83
CA HIS A 136 -4.99 -21.01 -3.91
C HIS A 136 -4.30 -19.72 -4.37
N GLY A 137 -3.07 -19.46 -3.89
CA GLY A 137 -2.33 -18.24 -4.22
C GLY A 137 -2.90 -16.99 -3.56
N GLY A 138 -2.59 -15.82 -4.11
CA GLY A 138 -3.05 -14.54 -3.59
C GLY A 138 -2.45 -13.33 -4.30
N LYS A 139 -2.81 -12.14 -3.82
CA LYS A 139 -2.38 -10.86 -4.39
C LYS A 139 -1.63 -10.04 -3.34
N ILE A 140 -0.44 -9.56 -3.68
CA ILE A 140 0.34 -8.63 -2.86
C ILE A 140 0.49 -7.32 -3.62
N ILE A 141 0.09 -6.22 -2.98
CA ILE A 141 0.14 -4.87 -3.53
C ILE A 141 1.01 -4.02 -2.62
N ASN A 142 2.15 -3.58 -3.13
CA ASN A 142 3.07 -2.72 -2.40
C ASN A 142 2.83 -1.25 -2.76
N ILE A 143 2.84 -0.36 -1.78
CA ILE A 143 2.76 1.08 -2.07
C ILE A 143 4.18 1.62 -2.23
N ALA A 144 4.56 1.80 -3.49
CA ALA A 144 5.76 2.48 -3.95
C ALA A 144 5.58 4.01 -3.90
N SER A 145 6.17 4.73 -4.82
CA SER A 145 6.03 6.19 -4.98
C SER A 145 6.49 6.59 -6.38
N MET A 146 6.11 7.76 -6.88
CA MET A 146 6.80 8.38 -8.01
C MET A 146 8.31 8.52 -7.75
N LEU A 147 8.74 8.63 -6.46
CA LEU A 147 10.16 8.65 -6.08
C LEU A 147 10.86 7.28 -6.22
N SER A 148 10.14 6.24 -6.61
CA SER A 148 10.75 4.99 -7.09
C SER A 148 11.34 5.10 -8.50
N PHE A 149 10.93 6.13 -9.26
CA PHE A 149 11.35 6.38 -10.65
C PHE A 149 12.25 7.60 -10.79
N GLN A 150 12.19 8.51 -9.82
CA GLN A 150 12.96 9.76 -9.83
C GLN A 150 13.49 10.09 -8.44
N GLY A 151 14.48 11.00 -8.35
CA GLY A 151 14.97 11.51 -7.07
C GLY A 151 14.00 12.48 -6.40
N GLY A 152 14.04 12.53 -5.08
CA GLY A 152 13.40 13.56 -4.27
C GLY A 152 14.43 14.51 -3.65
N ILE A 153 13.97 15.62 -3.09
CA ILE A 153 14.80 16.58 -2.35
C ILE A 153 14.46 16.44 -0.87
N ARG A 154 15.51 16.36 -0.01
CA ARG A 154 15.42 16.27 1.46
C ARG A 154 14.73 14.99 1.97
N VAL A 155 14.71 13.93 1.18
CA VAL A 155 14.02 12.65 1.52
C VAL A 155 14.88 11.44 1.11
N PRO A 156 16.17 11.34 1.53
CA PRO A 156 17.08 10.31 1.04
C PRO A 156 16.62 8.90 1.36
N SER A 157 16.31 8.59 2.62
CA SER A 157 15.84 7.25 3.03
C SER A 157 14.49 6.88 2.42
N TYR A 158 13.58 7.85 2.28
CA TYR A 158 12.29 7.61 1.63
C TYR A 158 12.47 7.24 0.15
N THR A 159 13.28 8.00 -0.59
CA THR A 159 13.60 7.70 -1.99
C THR A 159 14.25 6.32 -2.12
N ALA A 160 15.25 6.02 -1.29
CA ALA A 160 15.91 4.72 -1.27
C ALA A 160 14.92 3.58 -0.99
N SER A 161 14.08 3.72 0.06
CA SER A 161 13.10 2.70 0.44
C SER A 161 12.05 2.45 -0.66
N LYS A 162 11.53 3.51 -1.30
CA LYS A 162 10.50 3.37 -2.35
C LYS A 162 11.08 2.81 -3.66
N SER A 163 12.34 3.10 -3.99
CA SER A 163 13.07 2.44 -5.07
C SER A 163 13.29 0.95 -4.76
N ALA A 164 13.68 0.62 -3.52
CA ALA A 164 13.83 -0.76 -3.08
C ALA A 164 12.51 -1.55 -3.11
N VAL A 165 11.37 -0.94 -2.73
CA VAL A 165 10.04 -1.56 -2.83
C VAL A 165 9.75 -2.00 -4.26
N MET A 166 10.04 -1.16 -5.25
CA MET A 166 9.88 -1.53 -6.67
C MET A 166 10.79 -2.71 -7.06
N GLY A 167 12.03 -2.75 -6.54
CA GLY A 167 12.97 -3.84 -6.78
C GLY A 167 12.50 -5.17 -6.19
N ILE A 168 12.11 -5.19 -4.90
CA ILE A 168 11.62 -6.41 -4.25
C ILE A 168 10.26 -6.87 -4.80
N THR A 169 9.43 -5.97 -5.31
CA THR A 169 8.17 -6.34 -6.00
C THR A 169 8.47 -7.25 -7.19
N ARG A 170 9.47 -6.90 -8.01
CA ARG A 170 9.88 -7.72 -9.16
C ARG A 170 10.48 -9.05 -8.72
N LEU A 171 11.34 -9.05 -7.71
CA LEU A 171 11.95 -10.27 -7.17
C LEU A 171 10.87 -11.24 -6.68
N MET A 172 9.98 -10.78 -5.81
CA MET A 172 8.92 -11.61 -5.23
C MET A 172 7.94 -12.11 -6.30
N ALA A 173 7.64 -11.30 -7.32
CA ALA A 173 6.81 -11.69 -8.46
C ALA A 173 7.44 -12.86 -9.23
N ASN A 174 8.75 -12.79 -9.50
CA ASN A 174 9.48 -13.86 -10.22
C ASN A 174 9.50 -15.18 -9.43
N GLU A 175 9.80 -15.11 -8.13
CA GLU A 175 9.95 -16.32 -7.31
C GLU A 175 8.61 -16.98 -6.98
N TRP A 176 7.54 -16.16 -6.74
CA TRP A 176 6.29 -16.66 -6.19
C TRP A 176 5.19 -16.89 -7.22
N ALA A 177 5.41 -16.51 -8.49
CA ALA A 177 4.45 -16.77 -9.57
C ALA A 177 4.06 -18.26 -9.70
N GLN A 178 5.00 -19.17 -9.48
CA GLN A 178 4.77 -20.63 -9.47
C GLN A 178 3.74 -21.08 -8.42
N HIS A 179 3.48 -20.25 -7.41
CA HIS A 179 2.48 -20.51 -6.36
C HIS A 179 1.17 -19.73 -6.59
N ASN A 180 0.94 -19.22 -7.80
CA ASN A 180 -0.20 -18.35 -8.15
C ASN A 180 -0.28 -17.08 -7.28
N ILE A 181 0.87 -16.53 -6.89
CA ILE A 181 0.97 -15.28 -6.14
C ILE A 181 1.38 -14.18 -7.11
N ASN A 182 0.51 -13.16 -7.28
CA ASN A 182 0.87 -11.95 -7.99
C ASN A 182 1.38 -10.90 -7.02
N VAL A 183 2.52 -10.31 -7.34
CA VAL A 183 3.10 -9.21 -6.55
C VAL A 183 3.27 -8.01 -7.46
N ASN A 184 2.54 -6.94 -7.18
CA ASN A 184 2.57 -5.70 -7.95
C ASN A 184 2.71 -4.49 -7.01
N ALA A 185 2.89 -3.32 -7.57
CA ALA A 185 2.96 -2.09 -6.80
C ALA A 185 2.09 -0.98 -7.41
N ILE A 186 1.66 -0.06 -6.56
CA ILE A 186 1.08 1.23 -6.94
C ILE A 186 2.09 2.31 -6.55
N ALA A 187 2.38 3.23 -7.47
CA ALA A 187 3.23 4.39 -7.24
C ALA A 187 2.37 5.67 -7.26
N PRO A 188 1.92 6.15 -6.09
CA PRO A 188 1.19 7.41 -6.02
C PRO A 188 2.08 8.60 -6.36
N GLY A 189 1.46 9.60 -7.01
CA GLY A 189 2.04 10.93 -7.16
C GLY A 189 1.81 11.82 -5.95
N TYR A 190 1.60 13.11 -6.18
CA TYR A 190 1.24 14.06 -5.13
C TYR A 190 -0.23 13.92 -4.74
N MET A 191 -0.46 13.33 -3.57
CA MET A 191 -1.79 13.02 -3.04
C MET A 191 -2.13 13.94 -1.86
N ALA A 192 -3.37 14.38 -1.78
CA ALA A 192 -3.87 15.23 -0.69
C ALA A 192 -4.14 14.39 0.56
N THR A 193 -3.10 14.19 1.36
CA THR A 193 -3.12 13.43 2.63
C THR A 193 -2.45 14.24 3.74
N ASN A 194 -2.43 13.71 4.96
CA ASN A 194 -1.73 14.32 6.09
C ASN A 194 -0.21 14.48 5.81
N ASN A 195 0.41 13.52 5.11
CA ASN A 195 1.83 13.56 4.76
C ASN A 195 2.23 14.74 3.86
N THR A 196 1.27 15.29 3.11
CA THR A 196 1.49 16.43 2.19
C THR A 196 0.86 17.72 2.69
N GLN A 197 0.29 17.74 3.89
CA GLN A 197 -0.43 18.92 4.43
C GLN A 197 0.46 20.17 4.44
N GLN A 198 1.70 20.07 4.91
CA GLN A 198 2.66 21.18 4.94
C GLN A 198 2.99 21.69 3.53
N LEU A 199 3.19 20.78 2.56
CA LEU A 199 3.44 21.15 1.16
C LEU A 199 2.25 21.86 0.53
N ARG A 200 1.03 21.47 0.88
CA ARG A 200 -0.22 22.10 0.38
C ARG A 200 -0.51 23.42 1.06
N ALA A 201 -0.03 23.62 2.29
CA ALA A 201 -0.19 24.88 3.03
C ALA A 201 0.81 25.96 2.56
N ASP A 202 1.96 25.57 2.01
CA ASP A 202 2.92 26.47 1.37
C ASP A 202 2.43 26.82 -0.04
N GLN A 203 2.01 28.08 -0.23
CA GLN A 203 1.37 28.51 -1.48
C GLN A 203 2.31 28.42 -2.70
N ASP A 204 3.57 28.82 -2.54
CA ASP A 204 4.56 28.81 -3.63
C ASP A 204 4.88 27.37 -4.01
N ARG A 205 5.17 26.53 -3.01
CA ARG A 205 5.49 25.12 -3.24
C ARG A 205 4.30 24.34 -3.79
N SER A 206 3.11 24.61 -3.29
CA SER A 206 1.88 23.98 -3.80
C SER A 206 1.64 24.35 -5.25
N LYS A 207 1.86 25.62 -5.61
CA LYS A 207 1.73 26.10 -6.99
C LYS A 207 2.73 25.45 -7.93
N GLU A 208 4.01 25.39 -7.55
CA GLU A 208 5.07 24.70 -8.35
C GLU A 208 4.72 23.24 -8.63
N ILE A 209 4.19 22.53 -7.61
CA ILE A 209 3.76 21.15 -7.75
C ILE A 209 2.57 21.04 -8.71
N LEU A 210 1.53 21.86 -8.51
CA LEU A 210 0.32 21.85 -9.35
C LEU A 210 0.64 22.19 -10.81
N ASP A 211 1.48 23.17 -11.07
CA ASP A 211 1.88 23.58 -12.43
C ASP A 211 2.60 22.43 -13.19
N ARG A 212 3.18 21.50 -12.45
CA ARG A 212 3.85 20.32 -13.01
C ARG A 212 2.94 19.10 -13.17
N ILE A 213 1.83 18.99 -12.44
CA ILE A 213 0.89 17.86 -12.58
C ILE A 213 0.03 18.08 -13.83
N PRO A 214 0.11 17.27 -14.91
CA PRO A 214 -0.73 17.45 -16.09
C PRO A 214 -2.24 17.46 -15.83
N ALA A 215 -2.68 16.65 -14.84
CA ALA A 215 -4.09 16.62 -14.42
C ALA A 215 -4.56 17.90 -13.67
N GLY A 216 -3.67 18.84 -13.33
CA GLY A 216 -3.97 20.14 -12.72
C GLY A 216 -4.54 20.05 -11.31
N ARG A 217 -4.43 18.93 -10.63
CA ARG A 217 -4.93 18.73 -9.26
C ARG A 217 -4.07 17.77 -8.45
N TRP A 218 -4.13 17.92 -7.15
CA TRP A 218 -3.67 16.88 -6.23
C TRP A 218 -4.54 15.61 -6.39
N GLY A 219 -3.92 14.45 -6.33
CA GLY A 219 -4.66 13.20 -6.23
C GLY A 219 -5.37 13.08 -4.86
N LEU A 220 -6.44 12.31 -4.82
CA LEU A 220 -7.21 12.00 -3.62
C LEU A 220 -7.04 10.52 -3.25
N PRO A 221 -7.26 10.12 -1.99
CA PRO A 221 -7.27 8.70 -1.62
C PRO A 221 -8.18 7.84 -2.51
N GLN A 222 -9.28 8.37 -2.99
CA GLN A 222 -10.22 7.72 -3.90
C GLN A 222 -9.61 7.39 -5.27
N ASP A 223 -8.62 8.15 -5.73
CA ASP A 223 -7.94 7.86 -7.00
C ASP A 223 -7.15 6.53 -6.96
N LEU A 224 -6.87 5.99 -5.76
CA LEU A 224 -6.22 4.68 -5.60
C LEU A 224 -7.19 3.50 -5.48
N GLN A 225 -8.50 3.74 -5.30
CA GLN A 225 -9.49 2.66 -5.14
C GLN A 225 -9.54 1.74 -6.37
N GLY A 226 -9.71 2.31 -7.56
CA GLY A 226 -9.76 1.55 -8.80
C GLY A 226 -8.51 0.71 -9.07
N PRO A 227 -7.30 1.30 -9.03
CA PRO A 227 -6.05 0.56 -9.16
C PRO A 227 -5.87 -0.54 -8.10
N ALA A 228 -6.26 -0.31 -6.84
CA ALA A 228 -6.20 -1.32 -5.77
C ALA A 228 -7.16 -2.49 -6.04
N VAL A 229 -8.41 -2.21 -6.39
CA VAL A 229 -9.40 -3.24 -6.75
C VAL A 229 -8.94 -4.03 -7.98
N PHE A 230 -8.42 -3.36 -9.00
CA PHE A 230 -7.88 -4.02 -10.20
C PHE A 230 -6.77 -5.00 -9.85
N LEU A 231 -5.74 -4.55 -9.12
CA LEU A 231 -4.61 -5.41 -8.75
C LEU A 231 -4.97 -6.50 -7.73
N ALA A 232 -6.02 -6.31 -6.94
CA ALA A 232 -6.53 -7.28 -5.99
C ALA A 232 -7.42 -8.37 -6.63
N SER A 233 -7.91 -8.13 -7.84
CA SER A 233 -8.92 -8.95 -8.50
C SER A 233 -8.34 -9.90 -9.56
N SER A 234 -9.17 -10.79 -10.09
CA SER A 234 -8.79 -11.68 -11.21
C SER A 234 -8.58 -10.94 -12.53
N ALA A 235 -9.04 -9.68 -12.65
CA ALA A 235 -8.77 -8.84 -13.83
C ALA A 235 -7.26 -8.59 -14.04
N SER A 236 -6.42 -8.82 -13.02
CA SER A 236 -4.97 -8.65 -13.09
C SER A 236 -4.17 -9.95 -12.97
N ASP A 237 -4.77 -11.13 -13.21
CA ASP A 237 -4.11 -12.42 -12.99
C ASP A 237 -2.83 -12.60 -13.83
N TYR A 238 -2.74 -11.96 -14.98
CA TYR A 238 -1.55 -12.02 -15.84
C TYR A 238 -0.59 -10.83 -15.67
N ILE A 239 -0.86 -9.94 -14.68
CA ILE A 239 0.02 -8.82 -14.33
C ILE A 239 0.83 -9.20 -13.10
N ASN A 240 2.15 -9.24 -13.23
CA ASN A 240 3.05 -9.60 -12.15
C ASN A 240 4.37 -8.82 -12.24
N GLY A 241 4.87 -8.32 -11.11
CA GLY A 241 6.10 -7.54 -11.01
C GLY A 241 5.99 -6.10 -11.54
N TYR A 242 4.78 -5.62 -11.83
CA TYR A 242 4.57 -4.30 -12.40
C TYR A 242 4.27 -3.24 -11.33
N THR A 243 4.64 -1.99 -11.65
CA THR A 243 4.34 -0.82 -10.81
C THR A 243 3.48 0.16 -11.61
N ILE A 244 2.24 0.36 -11.17
CA ILE A 244 1.29 1.28 -11.81
C ILE A 244 1.46 2.66 -11.19
N ALA A 245 1.81 3.66 -11.99
CA ALA A 245 1.80 5.06 -11.57
C ALA A 245 0.36 5.59 -11.49
N VAL A 246 0.01 6.24 -10.39
CA VAL A 246 -1.27 6.94 -10.17
C VAL A 246 -0.93 8.35 -9.71
N ASP A 247 -0.55 9.21 -10.66
CA ASP A 247 0.18 10.44 -10.41
C ASP A 247 -0.32 11.66 -11.19
N GLY A 248 -1.46 11.54 -11.88
CA GLY A 248 -2.01 12.60 -12.70
C GLY A 248 -1.14 13.00 -13.90
N GLY A 249 -0.25 12.09 -14.34
CA GLY A 249 0.67 12.29 -15.47
C GLY A 249 2.02 12.89 -15.08
N TRP A 250 2.34 12.99 -13.79
CA TRP A 250 3.62 13.56 -13.32
C TRP A 250 4.85 12.90 -13.95
N LEU A 251 4.86 11.56 -14.05
CA LEU A 251 5.97 10.80 -14.63
C LEU A 251 5.97 10.74 -16.16
N ALA A 252 4.93 11.24 -16.80
CA ALA A 252 4.81 11.22 -18.27
C ALA A 252 5.53 12.38 -18.95
N ARG A 253 6.05 13.37 -18.17
CA ARG A 253 6.76 14.55 -18.70
C ARG A 253 7.99 14.92 -17.87
#